data_796f9724d31e46305abb1f2d58e3e49d
#
_entry.id   796f9724d31e46305abb1f2d58e3e49d
#
_cell.length_a   1.000
_cell.length_b   1.000
_cell.length_c   1.000
_cell.angle_alpha   90.00
_cell.angle_beta   90.00
_cell.angle_gamma   90.00
#
_symmetry.space_group_name_H-M   'P 1'
#
loop_
_entity.id
_entity.type
_entity.pdbx_description
1 polymer ?
#
loop_
_entity_poly.entity_id
_entity_poly.type
_entity_poly.pdbx_seq_one_letter_code
_entity_poly.pdbx_strand_id
1 'polypeptide(L)'
;QPEDRAFDISVGLGVNDRTHFRSFREAESSPTHLRGGMKGTMTAYPGFAGENPRIDPVASGFNNDWRVKAVRPLPDLKLNVSYTQTWQLNGGARFGLLGAANFSNSHRTLLDMENSLYGPFDAGNDKCVPLRKAVDNQYTRENRIGGMLNLSFRPRDDRHYFEWKNIFNQTIKDRYSDRNGFNAQSDN
;
A
#
# COMPACT_ATOMS: atom_id res chain seq x y z
N GLN A 1 -24.58 7.76 -24.52
CA GLN A 1 -24.24 6.74 -23.54
C GLN A 1 -24.00 5.45 -24.28
N PRO A 2 -22.87 4.75 -24.06
CA PRO A 2 -22.67 3.48 -24.73
C PRO A 2 -23.73 2.50 -24.26
N GLU A 3 -24.56 2.05 -25.18
CA GLU A 3 -25.48 0.92 -24.96
C GLU A 3 -24.72 -0.40 -25.01
N ASP A 4 -23.42 -0.34 -25.14
CA ASP A 4 -22.55 -1.45 -25.46
C ASP A 4 -21.91 -2.02 -24.21
N ARG A 5 -21.77 -3.33 -24.24
CA ARG A 5 -20.97 -4.09 -23.31
C ARG A 5 -19.49 -3.83 -23.61
N ALA A 6 -18.73 -3.39 -22.60
CA ALA A 6 -17.30 -3.24 -22.69
C ALA A 6 -16.61 -4.07 -21.61
N PHE A 7 -15.54 -4.74 -22.00
CA PHE A 7 -14.67 -5.49 -21.08
C PHE A 7 -13.22 -5.19 -21.44
N ASP A 8 -12.47 -4.65 -20.48
CA ASP A 8 -11.08 -4.28 -20.67
C ASP A 8 -10.20 -4.97 -19.65
N ILE A 9 -9.07 -5.49 -20.12
CA ILE A 9 -7.98 -6.01 -19.29
C ILE A 9 -6.70 -5.31 -19.71
N SER A 10 -5.97 -4.79 -18.74
CA SER A 10 -4.66 -4.20 -18.92
C SER A 10 -3.66 -4.85 -17.97
N VAL A 11 -2.56 -5.33 -18.52
CA VAL A 11 -1.43 -5.90 -17.77
C VAL A 11 -0.19 -5.07 -18.07
N GLY A 12 0.46 -4.59 -17.02
CA GLY A 12 1.71 -3.85 -17.12
C GLY A 12 2.81 -4.52 -16.31
N LEU A 13 4.01 -4.58 -16.86
CA LEU A 13 5.21 -5.01 -16.18
C LEU A 13 6.22 -3.86 -16.12
N GLY A 14 6.85 -3.69 -14.96
CA GLY A 14 7.88 -2.68 -14.74
C GLY A 14 9.18 -3.33 -14.25
N VAL A 15 10.30 -2.94 -14.83
CA VAL A 15 11.62 -3.41 -14.40
C VAL A 15 12.50 -2.23 -14.07
N ASN A 16 13.20 -2.33 -12.94
CA ASN A 16 14.23 -1.39 -12.51
C ASN A 16 15.50 -2.19 -12.20
N ASP A 17 16.58 -1.88 -12.86
CA ASP A 17 17.87 -2.57 -12.76
C ASP A 17 18.53 -2.49 -11.38
N ARG A 18 18.21 -1.47 -10.60
CA ARG A 18 18.71 -1.31 -9.22
C ARG A 18 17.96 -2.13 -8.19
N THR A 19 16.77 -2.61 -8.53
CA THR A 19 15.86 -3.27 -7.57
C THR A 19 15.60 -4.71 -7.95
N HIS A 20 15.13 -4.95 -9.18
CA HIS A 20 14.70 -6.27 -9.62
C HIS A 20 15.87 -7.21 -9.85
N PHE A 21 15.67 -8.47 -9.46
CA PHE A 21 16.67 -9.55 -9.56
C PHE A 21 17.93 -9.31 -8.70
N ARG A 22 17.96 -8.28 -7.88
CA ARG A 22 19.03 -7.98 -6.94
C ARG A 22 18.63 -8.29 -5.51
N SER A 23 19.59 -8.23 -4.59
CA SER A 23 19.33 -8.42 -3.17
C SER A 23 18.45 -7.28 -2.65
N PHE A 24 17.27 -7.61 -2.21
CA PHE A 24 16.28 -6.72 -1.62
C PHE A 24 16.01 -7.17 -0.19
N ARG A 25 16.02 -6.25 0.75
CA ARG A 25 15.78 -6.57 2.15
C ARG A 25 14.35 -6.23 2.52
N GLU A 26 13.64 -7.19 3.09
CA GLU A 26 12.28 -7.01 3.60
C GLU A 26 12.12 -7.67 4.97
N ALA A 27 11.19 -7.17 5.77
CA ALA A 27 10.78 -7.86 6.98
C ALA A 27 10.16 -9.22 6.59
N GLU A 28 10.33 -10.24 7.44
CA GLU A 28 9.66 -11.51 7.23
C GLU A 28 8.16 -11.31 7.29
N SER A 29 7.56 -11.38 6.12
CA SER A 29 6.17 -11.05 5.95
C SER A 29 5.25 -12.20 6.32
N SER A 30 4.24 -11.91 7.10
CA SER A 30 3.08 -12.78 7.21
C SER A 30 2.39 -12.90 5.83
N PRO A 31 1.82 -14.06 5.45
CA PRO A 31 1.02 -14.20 4.23
C PRO A 31 -0.19 -13.27 4.15
N THR A 32 -0.41 -12.47 5.19
CA THR A 32 -1.47 -11.47 5.28
C THR A 32 -1.08 -10.08 4.75
N HIS A 33 -0.03 -9.96 3.92
CA HIS A 33 0.35 -8.67 3.32
C HIS A 33 -0.77 -7.95 2.57
N LEU A 34 -1.72 -8.69 2.04
CA LEU A 34 -2.94 -8.13 1.45
C LEU A 34 -3.93 -7.62 2.52
N ARG A 35 -3.74 -7.97 3.78
CA ARG A 35 -4.62 -7.62 4.91
C ARG A 35 -3.98 -6.68 5.93
N GLY A 36 -2.93 -5.94 5.55
CA GLY A 36 -2.32 -4.95 6.42
C GLY A 36 -1.34 -5.50 7.46
N GLY A 37 -0.72 -6.66 7.22
CA GLY A 37 0.36 -7.19 8.09
C GLY A 37 -0.12 -7.71 9.45
N MET A 38 -1.40 -7.70 9.73
CA MET A 38 -1.96 -8.26 10.95
C MET A 38 -2.16 -9.77 10.81
N LYS A 39 -1.73 -10.52 11.81
CA LYS A 39 -2.06 -11.94 11.97
C LYS A 39 -3.54 -12.06 12.36
N GLY A 40 -4.40 -12.39 11.40
CA GLY A 40 -5.83 -12.52 11.65
C GLY A 40 -6.60 -11.19 11.51
N THR A 41 -7.90 -11.29 11.41
CA THR A 41 -8.80 -10.16 11.58
C THR A 41 -8.67 -9.69 13.03
N MET A 42 -8.45 -8.40 13.26
CA MET A 42 -8.83 -7.81 14.55
C MET A 42 -10.35 -7.96 14.67
N THR A 43 -10.77 -9.16 15.05
CA THR A 43 -12.11 -9.36 15.54
C THR A 43 -12.19 -8.58 16.83
N ALA A 44 -12.92 -7.45 16.76
CA ALA A 44 -13.38 -6.65 17.87
C ALA A 44 -12.44 -6.71 19.08
N TYR A 45 -11.69 -5.68 19.31
CA TYR A 45 -11.09 -5.44 20.62
C TYR A 45 -12.18 -5.77 21.64
N PRO A 46 -12.06 -6.84 22.45
CA PRO A 46 -13.04 -7.09 23.49
C PRO A 46 -13.01 -5.83 24.33
N GLY A 47 -14.14 -5.09 24.33
CA GLY A 47 -14.23 -3.77 24.90
C GLY A 47 -13.51 -3.70 26.23
N PHE A 48 -13.05 -2.53 26.61
CA PHE A 48 -12.58 -2.21 27.95
C PHE A 48 -13.72 -2.45 28.97
N ALA A 49 -14.09 -3.69 29.18
CA ALA A 49 -14.86 -4.11 30.32
C ALA A 49 -13.82 -4.24 31.45
N GLY A 50 -13.77 -3.23 32.30
CA GLY A 50 -12.81 -3.09 33.36
C GLY A 50 -12.58 -4.37 34.12
N GLU A 51 -11.39 -4.84 34.08
CA GLU A 51 -10.63 -5.74 34.91
C GLU A 51 -9.59 -6.43 34.03
N ASN A 52 -8.36 -5.90 34.09
CA ASN A 52 -7.14 -6.41 33.47
C ASN A 52 -7.31 -6.78 31.98
N PRO A 53 -7.07 -5.85 31.05
CA PRO A 53 -6.95 -6.22 29.65
C PRO A 53 -5.80 -7.22 29.55
N ARG A 54 -6.13 -8.49 29.27
CA ARG A 54 -5.12 -9.45 28.85
C ARG A 54 -4.49 -8.92 27.60
N ILE A 55 -3.27 -8.45 27.71
CA ILE A 55 -2.46 -7.92 26.60
C ILE A 55 -2.22 -9.01 25.55
N ASP A 56 -2.29 -10.28 25.97
CA ASP A 56 -1.99 -11.45 25.15
C ASP A 56 -2.77 -11.56 23.81
N PRO A 57 -4.11 -11.32 23.74
CA PRO A 57 -4.82 -11.43 22.49
C PRO A 57 -4.47 -10.32 21.49
N VAL A 58 -4.12 -9.13 21.99
CA VAL A 58 -3.70 -8.01 21.16
C VAL A 58 -2.27 -8.22 20.66
N ALA A 59 -1.37 -8.61 21.56
CA ALA A 59 0.01 -8.90 21.20
C ALA A 59 0.13 -10.07 20.21
N SER A 60 -0.71 -11.10 20.33
CA SER A 60 -0.74 -12.22 19.38
C SER A 60 -1.31 -11.87 18.00
N GLY A 61 -2.05 -10.78 17.90
CA GLY A 61 -2.60 -10.26 16.62
C GLY A 61 -1.56 -9.55 15.75
N PHE A 62 -0.45 -9.09 16.34
CA PHE A 62 0.62 -8.43 15.61
C PHE A 62 1.67 -9.43 15.14
N ASN A 63 2.27 -9.15 13.98
CA ASN A 63 3.45 -9.88 13.57
C ASN A 63 4.66 -9.37 14.37
N ASN A 64 5.08 -10.11 15.40
CA ASN A 64 6.24 -9.80 16.22
C ASN A 64 7.56 -10.31 15.62
N ASP A 65 7.54 -10.74 14.38
CA ASP A 65 8.74 -11.19 13.70
C ASP A 65 9.44 -10.02 13.01
N TRP A 66 10.53 -9.57 13.62
CA TRP A 66 11.36 -8.46 13.16
C TRP A 66 12.56 -8.91 12.31
N ARG A 67 12.60 -10.20 11.95
CA ARG A 67 13.70 -10.72 11.14
C ARG A 67 13.65 -10.12 9.74
N VAL A 68 14.81 -9.79 9.24
CA VAL A 68 14.99 -9.27 7.89
C VAL A 68 15.51 -10.39 7.01
N LYS A 69 14.83 -10.63 5.90
CA LYS A 69 15.27 -11.58 4.89
C LYS A 69 15.69 -10.87 3.62
N ALA A 70 16.63 -11.48 2.91
CA ALA A 70 17.02 -11.05 1.58
C ALA A 70 16.22 -11.83 0.53
N VAL A 71 15.56 -11.12 -0.35
CA VAL A 71 14.81 -11.68 -1.48
C VAL A 71 15.28 -11.06 -2.79
N ARG A 72 14.90 -11.65 -3.91
CA ARG A 72 15.11 -11.07 -5.25
C ARG A 72 13.74 -10.74 -5.84
N PRO A 73 13.33 -9.46 -5.84
CA PRO A 73 12.05 -9.08 -6.38
C PRO A 73 11.92 -9.44 -7.85
N LEU A 74 10.76 -9.95 -8.21
CA LEU A 74 10.33 -10.09 -9.59
C LEU A 74 9.90 -8.72 -10.14
N PRO A 75 9.74 -8.57 -11.46
CA PRO A 75 9.23 -7.36 -12.05
C PRO A 75 7.94 -6.85 -11.39
N ASP A 76 7.79 -5.54 -11.30
CA ASP A 76 6.58 -4.91 -10.84
C ASP A 76 5.41 -5.29 -11.74
N LEU A 77 4.29 -5.68 -11.13
CA LEU A 77 3.08 -6.09 -11.83
C LEU A 77 1.99 -5.05 -11.61
N LYS A 78 1.31 -4.67 -12.70
CA LYS A 78 0.07 -3.90 -12.67
C LYS A 78 -1.00 -4.65 -13.45
N LEU A 79 -2.14 -4.85 -12.83
CA LEU A 79 -3.30 -5.49 -13.42
C LEU A 79 -4.52 -4.57 -13.25
N ASN A 80 -5.21 -4.28 -14.34
CA ASN A 80 -6.48 -3.59 -14.29
C ASN A 80 -7.50 -4.39 -15.09
N VAL A 81 -8.68 -4.51 -14.53
CA VAL A 81 -9.83 -5.17 -15.16
C VAL A 81 -11.02 -4.24 -15.01
N SER A 82 -11.75 -4.01 -16.08
CA SER A 82 -13.00 -3.27 -16.03
C SER A 82 -14.09 -3.92 -16.89
N TYR A 83 -15.31 -3.77 -16.41
CA TYR A 83 -16.50 -4.27 -17.08
C TYR A 83 -17.61 -3.25 -16.98
N THR A 84 -18.23 -2.94 -18.13
CA THR A 84 -19.37 -2.04 -18.21
C THR A 84 -20.45 -2.68 -19.04
N GLN A 85 -21.68 -2.61 -18.58
CA GLN A 85 -22.83 -3.04 -19.34
C GLN A 85 -24.09 -2.27 -18.96
N THR A 86 -24.91 -1.98 -19.96
CA THR A 86 -26.23 -1.39 -19.80
C THR A 86 -27.28 -2.34 -20.39
N TRP A 87 -28.34 -2.57 -19.64
CA TRP A 87 -29.50 -3.36 -20.07
C TRP A 87 -30.72 -2.47 -20.20
N GLN A 88 -31.43 -2.65 -21.29
CA GLN A 88 -32.78 -2.13 -21.45
C GLN A 88 -33.77 -3.18 -20.94
N LEU A 89 -34.57 -2.80 -19.97
CA LEU A 89 -35.57 -3.66 -19.36
C LEU A 89 -36.92 -3.51 -20.08
N ASN A 90 -37.76 -4.55 -20.02
CA ASN A 90 -39.11 -4.48 -20.51
C ASN A 90 -39.84 -3.28 -19.88
N GLY A 91 -40.47 -2.45 -20.73
CA GLY A 91 -41.14 -1.24 -20.26
C GLY A 91 -40.33 0.05 -20.36
N GLY A 92 -39.10 0.01 -20.91
CA GLY A 92 -38.29 1.20 -21.20
C GLY A 92 -37.40 1.67 -20.06
N ALA A 93 -37.33 0.95 -18.94
CA ALA A 93 -36.37 1.22 -17.90
C ALA A 93 -34.97 0.76 -18.31
N ARG A 94 -33.92 1.39 -17.74
CA ARG A 94 -32.52 1.04 -18.01
C ARG A 94 -31.80 0.71 -16.72
N PHE A 95 -30.99 -0.33 -16.76
CA PHE A 95 -30.09 -0.71 -15.68
C PHE A 95 -28.65 -0.71 -16.20
N GLY A 96 -27.74 -0.05 -15.47
CA GLY A 96 -26.32 0.04 -15.79
C GLY A 96 -25.47 -0.55 -14.69
N LEU A 97 -24.44 -1.30 -15.07
CA LEU A 97 -23.41 -1.86 -14.23
C LEU A 97 -22.04 -1.39 -14.71
N LEU A 98 -21.19 -0.90 -13.79
CA LEU A 98 -19.78 -0.68 -14.03
C LEU A 98 -19.01 -1.28 -12.87
N GLY A 99 -18.17 -2.25 -13.19
CA GLY A 99 -17.24 -2.86 -12.24
C GLY A 99 -15.80 -2.66 -12.69
N ALA A 100 -14.91 -2.34 -11.76
CA ALA A 100 -13.50 -2.27 -12.03
C ALA A 100 -12.68 -2.80 -10.84
N ALA A 101 -11.56 -3.46 -11.13
CA ALA A 101 -10.60 -3.89 -10.14
C ALA A 101 -9.19 -3.59 -10.62
N ASN A 102 -8.33 -3.20 -9.69
CA ASN A 102 -6.92 -2.98 -9.97
C ASN A 102 -6.06 -3.63 -8.90
N PHE A 103 -4.91 -4.10 -9.32
CA PHE A 103 -3.84 -4.61 -8.46
C PHE A 103 -2.51 -4.07 -8.96
N SER A 104 -1.67 -3.63 -8.04
CA SER A 104 -0.27 -3.34 -8.37
C SER A 104 0.65 -3.73 -7.24
N ASN A 105 1.80 -4.29 -7.61
CA ASN A 105 2.90 -4.59 -6.72
C ASN A 105 4.12 -3.86 -7.24
N SER A 106 4.83 -3.13 -6.40
CA SER A 106 6.03 -2.42 -6.78
C SER A 106 7.12 -2.49 -5.71
N HIS A 107 8.36 -2.55 -6.18
CA HIS A 107 9.56 -2.60 -5.36
C HIS A 107 10.48 -1.44 -5.73
N ARG A 108 11.03 -0.80 -4.70
CA ARG A 108 11.94 0.32 -4.86
C ARG A 108 13.12 0.20 -3.91
N THR A 109 14.32 0.30 -4.45
CA THR A 109 15.56 0.35 -3.69
C THR A 109 16.20 1.72 -3.88
N LEU A 110 16.57 2.36 -2.77
CA LEU A 110 17.37 3.57 -2.73
C LEU A 110 18.62 3.24 -1.92
N LEU A 111 19.77 3.31 -2.55
CA LEU A 111 21.05 3.01 -1.91
C LEU A 111 21.86 4.28 -1.77
N ASP A 112 22.74 4.28 -0.77
CA ASP A 112 23.73 5.32 -0.52
C ASP A 112 23.12 6.73 -0.37
N MET A 113 21.94 6.81 0.24
CA MET A 113 21.31 8.09 0.52
C MET A 113 22.04 8.78 1.69
N GLU A 114 22.62 9.93 1.43
CA GLU A 114 23.20 10.73 2.49
C GLU A 114 22.12 11.32 3.39
N ASN A 115 22.28 11.14 4.70
CA ASN A 115 21.38 11.63 5.73
C ASN A 115 22.19 12.39 6.77
N SER A 116 22.48 13.66 6.47
CA SER A 116 23.29 14.51 7.30
C SER A 116 22.47 15.59 7.98
N LEU A 117 22.77 15.85 9.26
CA LEU A 117 22.23 16.96 10.03
C LEU A 117 23.39 17.71 10.64
N TYR A 118 23.42 19.02 10.43
CA TYR A 118 24.46 19.89 10.96
C TYR A 118 23.90 20.79 12.06
N GLY A 119 24.71 21.05 13.06
CA GLY A 119 24.46 22.04 14.09
C GLY A 119 24.66 23.47 13.61
N PRO A 120 24.63 24.44 14.55
CA PRO A 120 24.93 25.83 14.25
C PRO A 120 26.32 26.00 13.61
N PHE A 121 26.44 27.02 12.78
CA PHE A 121 27.73 27.39 12.22
C PHE A 121 28.68 27.92 13.33
N ASP A 122 29.85 27.33 13.43
CA ASP A 122 30.91 27.77 14.30
C ASP A 122 31.82 28.76 13.56
N ALA A 123 31.60 30.03 13.81
CA ALA A 123 32.36 31.10 13.17
C ALA A 123 33.85 31.11 13.56
N GLY A 124 34.25 30.50 14.69
CA GLY A 124 35.64 30.40 15.14
C GLY A 124 36.45 29.39 14.30
N ASN A 125 35.80 28.33 13.84
CA ASN A 125 36.42 27.26 13.05
C ASN A 125 35.99 27.25 11.59
N ASP A 126 35.15 28.19 11.17
CA ASP A 126 34.57 28.28 9.83
C ASP A 126 33.92 26.96 9.35
N LYS A 127 33.18 26.27 10.26
CA LYS A 127 32.60 24.94 10.03
C LYS A 127 31.27 24.76 10.70
N CYS A 128 30.41 23.96 10.08
CA CYS A 128 29.24 23.38 10.75
C CYS A 128 29.63 22.04 11.39
N VAL A 129 29.37 21.89 12.66
CA VAL A 129 29.58 20.61 13.35
C VAL A 129 28.50 19.62 12.96
N PRO A 130 28.83 18.46 12.40
CA PRO A 130 27.82 17.48 12.06
C PRO A 130 27.23 16.87 13.35
N LEU A 131 25.93 16.98 13.52
CA LEU A 131 25.16 16.29 14.58
C LEU A 131 24.82 14.87 14.19
N ARG A 132 24.65 14.62 12.90
CA ARG A 132 24.44 13.30 12.32
C ARG A 132 25.05 13.27 10.93
N LYS A 133 25.75 12.20 10.64
CA LYS A 133 26.23 11.90 9.29
C LYS A 133 26.06 10.41 9.06
N ALA A 134 25.10 10.04 8.25
CA ALA A 134 24.77 8.64 7.99
C ALA A 134 24.47 8.42 6.52
N VAL A 135 24.63 7.17 6.11
CA VAL A 135 24.25 6.68 4.80
C VAL A 135 23.09 5.69 5.00
N ASP A 136 21.99 5.93 4.33
CA ASP A 136 20.78 5.13 4.41
C ASP A 136 20.61 4.27 3.15
N ASN A 137 20.37 2.98 3.35
CA ASN A 137 19.88 2.08 2.31
C ASN A 137 18.41 1.77 2.61
N GLN A 138 17.53 2.11 1.70
CA GLN A 138 16.10 1.98 1.87
C GLN A 138 15.49 1.03 0.85
N TYR A 139 14.70 0.11 1.34
CA TYR A 139 13.96 -0.88 0.55
C TYR A 139 12.48 -0.69 0.83
N THR A 140 11.72 -0.47 -0.21
CA THR A 140 10.28 -0.22 -0.10
C THR A 140 9.52 -1.18 -1.01
N ARG A 141 8.56 -1.92 -0.45
CA ARG A 141 7.58 -2.70 -1.18
C ARG A 141 6.22 -2.06 -0.99
N GLU A 142 5.47 -1.92 -2.07
CA GLU A 142 4.14 -1.36 -2.05
C GLU A 142 3.18 -2.23 -2.84
N ASN A 143 2.10 -2.65 -2.19
CA ASN A 143 1.00 -3.38 -2.79
C ASN A 143 -0.25 -2.52 -2.75
N ARG A 144 -0.93 -2.38 -3.88
CA ARG A 144 -2.21 -1.67 -3.99
C ARG A 144 -3.27 -2.59 -4.56
N ILE A 145 -4.42 -2.57 -3.92
CA ILE A 145 -5.63 -3.22 -4.41
C ILE A 145 -6.74 -2.19 -4.39
N GLY A 146 -7.44 -2.07 -5.49
CA GLY A 146 -8.61 -1.23 -5.59
C GLY A 146 -9.74 -1.95 -6.30
N GLY A 147 -10.96 -1.52 -5.99
CA GLY A 147 -12.17 -1.99 -6.64
C GLY A 147 -13.21 -0.90 -6.69
N MET A 148 -14.02 -0.92 -7.73
CA MET A 148 -15.15 -0.03 -7.90
C MET A 148 -16.34 -0.81 -8.43
N LEU A 149 -17.51 -0.55 -7.86
CA LEU A 149 -18.77 -1.10 -8.33
C LEU A 149 -19.82 0.01 -8.34
N ASN A 150 -20.30 0.35 -9.53
CA ASN A 150 -21.35 1.32 -9.72
C ASN A 150 -22.57 0.65 -10.36
N LEU A 151 -23.71 0.87 -9.75
CA LEU A 151 -25.00 0.46 -10.27
C LEU A 151 -25.84 1.70 -10.57
N SER A 152 -26.52 1.70 -11.69
CA SER A 152 -27.43 2.78 -12.06
C SER A 152 -28.76 2.22 -12.52
N PHE A 153 -29.83 2.88 -12.14
CA PHE A 153 -31.17 2.51 -12.55
C PHE A 153 -31.96 3.75 -12.94
N ARG A 154 -32.54 3.73 -14.14
CA ARG A 154 -33.40 4.77 -14.66
C ARG A 154 -34.76 4.16 -15.06
N PRO A 155 -35.83 4.51 -14.35
CA PRO A 155 -37.18 4.11 -14.71
C PRO A 155 -37.61 4.70 -16.07
N ARG A 156 -38.70 4.18 -16.61
CA ARG A 156 -39.28 4.61 -17.92
C ARG A 156 -39.65 6.10 -17.98
N ASP A 157 -40.04 6.67 -16.84
CA ASP A 157 -40.52 8.07 -16.77
C ASP A 157 -39.42 9.12 -16.96
N ASP A 158 -38.14 8.67 -16.99
CA ASP A 158 -36.92 9.51 -17.08
C ASP A 158 -36.83 10.64 -16.02
N ARG A 159 -37.79 10.72 -15.08
CA ARG A 159 -37.82 11.72 -14.00
C ARG A 159 -36.97 11.34 -12.82
N HIS A 160 -36.70 10.05 -12.65
CA HIS A 160 -35.94 9.52 -11.54
C HIS A 160 -34.67 8.84 -12.05
N TYR A 161 -33.61 9.04 -11.30
CA TYR A 161 -32.32 8.39 -11.56
C TYR A 161 -31.73 7.93 -10.22
N PHE A 162 -31.47 6.65 -10.11
CA PHE A 162 -30.86 6.04 -8.93
C PHE A 162 -29.47 5.58 -9.29
N GLU A 163 -28.51 5.95 -8.44
CA GLU A 163 -27.12 5.55 -8.60
C GLU A 163 -26.55 5.12 -7.27
N TRP A 164 -25.88 3.98 -7.27
CA TRP A 164 -25.16 3.45 -6.14
C TRP A 164 -23.70 3.23 -6.51
N LYS A 165 -22.80 3.93 -5.83
CA LYS A 165 -21.37 3.91 -6.09
C LYS A 165 -20.63 3.36 -4.89
N ASN A 166 -19.74 2.39 -5.13
CA ASN A 166 -18.81 1.88 -4.14
C ASN A 166 -17.40 1.91 -4.69
N ILE A 167 -16.49 2.39 -3.85
CA ILE A 167 -15.07 2.41 -4.14
C ILE A 167 -14.36 1.82 -2.93
N PHE A 168 -13.50 0.86 -3.20
CA PHE A 168 -12.56 0.29 -2.24
C PHE A 168 -11.14 0.53 -2.72
N ASN A 169 -10.26 1.00 -1.83
CA ASN A 169 -8.85 1.15 -2.12
C ASN A 169 -8.03 0.83 -0.88
N GLN A 170 -7.04 -0.04 -1.03
CA GLN A 170 -6.11 -0.42 0.02
C GLN A 170 -4.68 -0.33 -0.51
N THR A 171 -3.82 0.35 0.24
CA THR A 171 -2.39 0.42 -0.02
C THR A 171 -1.65 -0.11 1.19
N ILE A 172 -0.77 -1.07 0.97
CA ILE A 172 0.12 -1.63 1.97
C ILE A 172 1.54 -1.27 1.56
N LYS A 173 2.27 -0.64 2.47
CA LYS A 173 3.63 -0.19 2.23
C LYS A 173 4.54 -0.67 3.34
N ASP A 174 5.48 -1.52 2.97
CA ASP A 174 6.56 -1.99 3.82
C ASP A 174 7.84 -1.27 3.48
N ARG A 175 8.52 -0.76 4.49
CA ARG A 175 9.78 -0.07 4.33
C ARG A 175 10.79 -0.62 5.34
N TYR A 176 11.91 -1.08 4.82
CA TYR A 176 13.09 -1.37 5.61
C TYR A 176 14.16 -0.32 5.32
N SER A 177 14.77 0.22 6.36
CA SER A 177 15.87 1.18 6.24
C SER A 177 17.05 0.69 7.08
N ASP A 178 18.19 0.57 6.44
CA ASP A 178 19.47 0.25 7.05
C ASP A 178 20.32 1.52 7.07
N ARG A 179 20.61 1.99 8.28
CA ARG A 179 21.39 3.22 8.48
C ARG A 179 22.74 2.90 9.07
N ASN A 180 23.77 3.39 8.45
CA ASN A 180 25.14 3.28 8.93
C ASN A 180 25.75 4.68 9.02
N GLY A 181 26.28 5.03 10.20
CA GLY A 181 26.93 6.31 10.40
C GLY A 181 26.88 6.79 11.83
N PHE A 182 27.25 8.03 12.01
CA PHE A 182 27.39 8.70 13.30
C PHE A 182 26.14 9.53 13.64
N ASN A 183 25.77 9.51 14.93
CA ASN A 183 24.70 10.36 15.48
C ASN A 183 25.11 10.83 16.89
N ALA A 184 25.50 12.10 17.00
CA ALA A 184 25.94 12.69 18.28
C ALA A 184 24.87 12.71 19.38
N GLN A 185 23.58 12.53 19.04
CA GLN A 185 22.49 12.53 20.02
C GLN A 185 22.29 11.17 20.69
N SER A 186 22.90 10.10 20.21
CA SER A 186 22.76 8.75 20.75
C SER A 186 23.91 8.31 21.66
N ASP A 187 24.91 9.14 21.85
CA ASP A 187 26.11 8.84 22.65
C ASP A 187 26.03 9.42 24.09
N ASN A 188 24.82 9.65 24.60
CA ASN A 188 24.58 10.01 26.01
C ASN A 188 23.90 8.89 26.76
#